data_3c0e58359d4856de2a0b06f597ad069d
#
_entry.id   3c0e58359d4856de2a0b06f597ad069d
#
_cell.length_a   1.000
_cell.length_b   1.000
_cell.length_c   1.000
_cell.angle_alpha   90.00
_cell.angle_beta   90.00
_cell.angle_gamma   90.00
#
_symmetry.space_group_name_H-M   'P 1'
#
loop_
_entity.id
_entity.type
_entity.pdbx_description
1 polymer ?
#
loop_
_entity_poly.entity_id
_entity_poly.type
_entity_poly.pdbx_seq_one_letter_code
_entity_poly.pdbx_strand_id
1 'polypeptide(L)'
;MHVRPTLALPAAALAATLTLTSCADANGSDDGAFTFGLLYPQSGSLAFLAPPQIAAVDYAISLINDAGGVLGTEVPPPVQADEAGDNAQANEAANTLVNDGVNAVIGAASSSMTQATYDTITGSEITQCSGSSTSPELSEIDDGGYFFRTAPSDLMAGPVLAQRIIADGHTSVAIVARADDYGTGYLTAVEDELNALGAEVTLSETYDPDTTNFGAVIDGVFRAEADAIALISFEEGTQLMAALIETEVDSTFYLTDGLNDPGLDETIADRRPDAIVGTTGVAPSADNPAFNEGLRAFAPDLDVFQFAPQIFDCVTVIALAAEAADSTDPRVYVEHLPDVSRPAGTECTSFAECRDLLDQGQDIDYQGASGDIDFDDNGDPTSATFEVFHFGRDGYEILDYVDYSSRED
;
A
#
# COMPACT_ATOMS: atom_id res chain seq x y z
N MET A 1 -37.16 -4.41 98.61
CA MET A 1 -38.12 -3.83 97.72
C MET A 1 -37.45 -3.54 96.39
N HIS A 2 -37.68 -4.36 95.42
CA HIS A 2 -36.96 -4.36 94.16
C HIS A 2 -37.80 -3.66 93.11
N VAL A 3 -37.26 -2.63 92.52
CA VAL A 3 -37.80 -1.95 91.35
C VAL A 3 -37.03 -2.39 90.11
N ARG A 4 -37.67 -3.01 89.16
CA ARG A 4 -37.07 -3.39 87.84
C ARG A 4 -37.32 -2.23 86.87
N PRO A 5 -36.32 -1.86 86.07
CA PRO A 5 -36.59 -0.92 84.98
C PRO A 5 -37.01 -1.70 83.71
N THR A 6 -37.95 -1.20 83.01
CA THR A 6 -38.43 -1.61 81.68
C THR A 6 -37.50 -1.12 80.57
N LEU A 7 -37.04 -2.05 79.79
CA LEU A 7 -36.33 -1.69 78.51
C LEU A 7 -37.34 -1.37 77.42
N ALA A 8 -37.23 -0.25 76.81
CA ALA A 8 -37.90 0.11 75.58
C ALA A 8 -36.95 -0.22 74.38
N LEU A 9 -37.44 -1.02 73.41
CA LEU A 9 -36.77 -1.25 72.15
C LEU A 9 -37.16 -0.13 71.16
N PRO A 10 -36.21 0.41 70.38
CA PRO A 10 -36.54 1.23 69.26
C PRO A 10 -36.85 0.38 68.00
N ALA A 11 -37.93 0.71 67.33
CA ALA A 11 -38.30 0.13 66.03
C ALA A 11 -37.34 0.64 64.93
N ALA A 12 -36.61 -0.27 64.33
CA ALA A 12 -35.81 0.02 63.16
C ALA A 12 -36.71 0.06 61.92
N ALA A 13 -36.83 1.22 61.30
CA ALA A 13 -37.46 1.37 59.98
C ALA A 13 -36.49 0.90 58.89
N LEU A 14 -36.88 -0.18 58.21
CA LEU A 14 -36.16 -0.73 57.05
C LEU A 14 -36.51 0.13 55.83
N ALA A 15 -35.62 1.04 55.41
CA ALA A 15 -35.73 1.75 54.15
C ALA A 15 -35.23 0.81 53.02
N ALA A 16 -36.16 0.31 52.22
CA ALA A 16 -35.86 -0.42 51.00
C ALA A 16 -35.38 0.58 49.92
N THR A 17 -34.11 0.64 49.67
CA THR A 17 -33.53 1.31 48.48
C THR A 17 -33.78 0.44 47.27
N LEU A 18 -34.73 0.85 46.42
CA LEU A 18 -34.85 0.35 45.05
C LEU A 18 -33.64 0.85 44.25
N THR A 19 -32.68 -0.01 44.01
CA THR A 19 -31.68 0.21 42.94
C THR A 19 -32.39 -0.01 41.62
N LEU A 20 -32.65 1.10 40.91
CA LEU A 20 -32.92 1.09 39.47
C LEU A 20 -31.66 0.63 38.79
N THR A 21 -31.59 -0.65 38.42
CA THR A 21 -30.67 -1.12 37.39
C THR A 21 -31.11 -0.48 36.08
N SER A 22 -30.47 0.62 35.71
CA SER A 22 -30.45 1.09 34.34
C SER A 22 -29.86 -0.03 33.51
N CYS A 23 -30.64 -0.63 32.63
CA CYS A 23 -30.11 -1.31 31.49
C CYS A 23 -29.41 -0.21 30.66
N ALA A 24 -28.13 -0.10 30.77
CA ALA A 24 -27.35 0.60 29.76
C ALA A 24 -27.58 -0.18 28.46
N ASP A 25 -28.14 0.51 27.49
CA ASP A 25 -28.10 0.07 26.11
C ASP A 25 -26.64 -0.23 25.77
N ALA A 26 -26.40 -1.44 25.28
CA ALA A 26 -25.13 -1.83 24.71
C ALA A 26 -25.05 -1.23 23.28
N ASN A 27 -25.07 0.09 23.20
CA ASN A 27 -24.38 0.80 22.15
C ASN A 27 -22.99 1.07 22.74
N GLY A 28 -22.06 0.19 22.45
CA GLY A 28 -20.67 0.42 22.78
C GLY A 28 -20.18 1.63 21.97
N SER A 29 -20.16 2.80 22.60
CA SER A 29 -19.14 3.78 22.24
C SER A 29 -17.83 3.11 22.61
N ASP A 30 -17.08 2.71 21.61
CA ASP A 30 -15.72 2.27 21.79
C ASP A 30 -14.92 3.53 22.14
N ASP A 31 -14.76 3.81 23.46
CA ASP A 31 -14.02 4.96 23.99
C ASP A 31 -12.50 4.73 23.86
N GLY A 32 -12.08 3.75 23.05
CA GLY A 32 -10.68 3.43 22.78
C GLY A 32 -10.06 4.35 21.73
N ALA A 33 -8.74 4.60 21.85
CA ALA A 33 -7.99 5.27 20.79
C ALA A 33 -7.96 4.39 19.53
N PHE A 34 -8.07 5.02 18.35
CA PHE A 34 -7.91 4.31 17.08
C PHE A 34 -6.48 3.80 16.96
N THR A 35 -6.30 2.50 16.76
CA THR A 35 -4.98 1.85 16.72
C THR A 35 -4.75 1.21 15.36
N PHE A 36 -3.68 1.64 14.68
CA PHE A 36 -3.22 0.99 13.46
C PHE A 36 -2.27 -0.16 13.78
N GLY A 37 -2.39 -1.25 13.02
CA GLY A 37 -1.39 -2.31 12.91
C GLY A 37 -0.55 -2.09 11.65
N LEU A 38 0.76 -2.34 11.72
CA LEU A 38 1.66 -2.32 10.56
C LEU A 38 2.15 -3.73 10.27
N LEU A 39 1.89 -4.19 9.06
CA LEU A 39 2.33 -5.48 8.56
C LEU A 39 3.38 -5.26 7.46
N TYR A 40 4.65 -5.14 7.84
CA TYR A 40 5.74 -4.80 6.92
C TYR A 40 6.98 -5.67 7.14
N PRO A 41 7.80 -5.91 6.09
CA PRO A 41 9.01 -6.72 6.18
C PRO A 41 10.15 -5.94 6.87
N GLN A 42 10.24 -6.03 8.19
CA GLN A 42 11.35 -5.44 8.95
C GLN A 42 12.62 -6.29 8.86
N SER A 43 12.49 -7.53 8.39
CA SER A 43 13.58 -8.46 8.12
C SER A 43 13.34 -9.23 6.81
N GLY A 44 14.31 -10.07 6.41
CA GLY A 44 14.20 -10.88 5.19
C GLY A 44 14.57 -10.11 3.91
N SER A 45 14.29 -10.72 2.75
CA SER A 45 14.70 -10.21 1.44
C SER A 45 13.94 -8.95 0.99
N LEU A 46 12.76 -8.70 1.57
CA LEU A 46 11.92 -7.55 1.24
C LEU A 46 12.10 -6.37 2.22
N ALA A 47 13.05 -6.45 3.15
CA ALA A 47 13.24 -5.43 4.19
C ALA A 47 13.50 -4.02 3.64
N PHE A 48 13.98 -3.89 2.42
CA PHE A 48 14.21 -2.61 1.75
C PHE A 48 12.91 -1.82 1.49
N LEU A 49 11.74 -2.50 1.41
CA LEU A 49 10.43 -1.86 1.20
C LEU A 49 9.90 -1.13 2.44
N ALA A 50 10.31 -1.55 3.64
CA ALA A 50 9.68 -1.08 4.88
C ALA A 50 9.99 0.38 5.25
N PRO A 51 11.23 0.91 5.13
CA PRO A 51 11.56 2.24 5.65
C PRO A 51 10.67 3.38 5.11
N PRO A 52 10.45 3.55 3.79
CA PRO A 52 9.60 4.63 3.28
C PRO A 52 8.13 4.45 3.69
N GLN A 53 7.66 3.21 3.77
CA GLN A 53 6.29 2.89 4.10
C GLN A 53 6.00 3.17 5.59
N ILE A 54 6.87 2.74 6.49
CA ILE A 54 6.74 3.04 7.93
C ILE A 54 6.82 4.55 8.18
N ALA A 55 7.75 5.24 7.54
CA ALA A 55 7.87 6.69 7.68
C ALA A 55 6.61 7.43 7.21
N ALA A 56 5.96 6.96 6.14
CA ALA A 56 4.71 7.53 5.64
C ALA A 56 3.55 7.33 6.63
N VAL A 57 3.45 6.15 7.27
CA VAL A 57 2.45 5.90 8.32
C VAL A 57 2.69 6.83 9.51
N ASP A 58 3.92 6.90 10.01
CA ASP A 58 4.26 7.75 11.16
C ASP A 58 4.00 9.24 10.85
N TYR A 59 4.28 9.67 9.62
CA TYR A 59 4.00 11.02 9.17
C TYR A 59 2.49 11.32 9.12
N ALA A 60 1.69 10.40 8.55
CA ALA A 60 0.23 10.55 8.52
C ALA A 60 -0.35 10.63 9.94
N ILE A 61 0.04 9.71 10.83
CA ILE A 61 -0.39 9.73 12.25
C ILE A 61 0.01 11.04 12.94
N SER A 62 1.20 11.56 12.66
CA SER A 62 1.64 12.85 13.21
C SER A 62 0.69 13.99 12.82
N LEU A 63 0.31 14.07 11.52
CA LEU A 63 -0.61 15.11 11.04
C LEU A 63 -2.04 14.93 11.56
N ILE A 64 -2.51 13.70 11.70
CA ILE A 64 -3.80 13.37 12.32
C ILE A 64 -3.80 13.84 13.78
N ASN A 65 -2.74 13.55 14.53
CA ASN A 65 -2.62 13.97 15.93
C ASN A 65 -2.47 15.48 16.08
N ASP A 66 -1.75 16.14 15.19
CA ASP A 66 -1.67 17.61 15.16
C ASP A 66 -3.04 18.26 14.91
N ALA A 67 -3.90 17.55 14.17
CA ALA A 67 -5.29 17.96 13.96
C ALA A 67 -6.23 17.60 15.12
N GLY A 68 -5.79 16.85 16.14
CA GLY A 68 -6.56 16.49 17.33
C GLY A 68 -6.91 15.00 17.46
N GLY A 69 -6.32 14.15 16.62
CA GLY A 69 -6.54 12.71 16.62
C GLY A 69 -7.81 12.27 15.89
N VAL A 70 -8.17 11.00 15.99
CA VAL A 70 -9.41 10.43 15.46
C VAL A 70 -10.50 10.53 16.52
N LEU A 71 -11.66 11.07 16.16
CA LEU A 71 -12.80 11.33 17.07
C LEU A 71 -12.36 12.09 18.34
N GLY A 72 -11.38 13.01 18.19
CA GLY A 72 -10.84 13.82 19.29
C GLY A 72 -9.91 13.06 20.25
N THR A 73 -9.49 11.85 19.90
CA THR A 73 -8.56 11.02 20.68
C THR A 73 -7.25 10.82 19.92
N GLU A 74 -6.12 11.04 20.60
CA GLU A 74 -4.80 10.86 20.02
C GLU A 74 -4.60 9.41 19.54
N VAL A 75 -4.13 9.25 18.30
CA VAL A 75 -3.75 7.96 17.72
C VAL A 75 -2.41 7.54 18.30
N PRO A 76 -2.31 6.38 18.99
CA PRO A 76 -1.04 5.91 19.54
C PRO A 76 -0.08 5.48 18.43
N PRO A 77 1.22 5.31 18.74
CA PRO A 77 2.15 4.64 17.82
C PRO A 77 1.59 3.29 17.37
N PRO A 78 1.74 2.94 16.06
CA PRO A 78 1.16 1.73 15.53
C PRO A 78 1.78 0.46 16.12
N VAL A 79 0.99 -0.62 16.22
CA VAL A 79 1.47 -1.95 16.57
C VAL A 79 2.18 -2.53 15.34
N GLN A 80 3.45 -2.87 15.47
CA GLN A 80 4.27 -3.37 14.37
C GLN A 80 4.39 -4.89 14.40
N ALA A 81 4.24 -5.53 13.24
CA ALA A 81 4.44 -6.95 13.04
C ALA A 81 5.28 -7.20 11.79
N ASP A 82 6.27 -8.08 11.91
CA ASP A 82 7.23 -8.36 10.82
C ASP A 82 6.71 -9.52 9.96
N GLU A 83 6.43 -9.25 8.69
CA GLU A 83 6.03 -10.27 7.71
C GLU A 83 7.23 -11.02 7.12
N ALA A 84 8.44 -10.46 7.25
CA ALA A 84 9.74 -11.02 6.85
C ALA A 84 9.84 -11.49 5.37
N GLY A 85 8.85 -11.21 4.53
CA GLY A 85 8.75 -11.73 3.16
C GLY A 85 8.53 -13.25 3.09
N ASP A 86 7.97 -13.85 4.14
CA ASP A 86 7.69 -15.28 4.25
C ASP A 86 6.22 -15.52 4.64
N ASN A 87 5.51 -16.34 3.86
CA ASN A 87 4.08 -16.57 4.04
C ASN A 87 3.70 -17.07 5.44
N ALA A 88 4.52 -17.91 6.08
CA ALA A 88 4.20 -18.45 7.40
C ALA A 88 4.40 -17.38 8.48
N GLN A 89 5.46 -16.58 8.38
CA GLN A 89 5.73 -15.47 9.30
C GLN A 89 4.71 -14.34 9.11
N ALA A 90 4.34 -14.01 7.87
CA ALA A 90 3.31 -13.03 7.57
C ALA A 90 1.96 -13.40 8.20
N ASN A 91 1.54 -14.67 8.09
CA ASN A 91 0.31 -15.16 8.74
C ASN A 91 0.40 -15.11 10.27
N GLU A 92 1.55 -15.42 10.88
CA GLU A 92 1.74 -15.29 12.34
C GLU A 92 1.69 -13.82 12.77
N ALA A 93 2.29 -12.93 11.99
CA ALA A 93 2.26 -11.49 12.21
C ALA A 93 0.83 -10.92 12.09
N ALA A 94 0.08 -11.31 11.06
CA ALA A 94 -1.33 -10.93 10.88
C ALA A 94 -2.19 -11.39 12.07
N ASN A 95 -2.04 -12.66 12.49
CA ASN A 95 -2.75 -13.16 13.69
C ASN A 95 -2.39 -12.38 14.95
N THR A 96 -1.15 -11.91 15.08
CA THR A 96 -0.73 -11.09 16.22
C THR A 96 -1.47 -9.78 16.23
N LEU A 97 -1.52 -9.06 15.10
CA LEU A 97 -2.28 -7.79 14.97
C LEU A 97 -3.76 -7.96 15.27
N VAL A 98 -4.38 -9.04 14.75
CA VAL A 98 -5.78 -9.38 15.04
C VAL A 98 -6.01 -9.60 16.54
N ASN A 99 -5.12 -10.35 17.20
CA ASN A 99 -5.23 -10.62 18.64
C ASN A 99 -4.96 -9.40 19.51
N ASP A 100 -4.14 -8.46 19.05
CA ASP A 100 -3.87 -7.19 19.73
C ASP A 100 -5.05 -6.20 19.58
N GLY A 101 -6.04 -6.52 18.72
CA GLY A 101 -7.28 -5.77 18.58
C GLY A 101 -7.08 -4.42 17.89
N VAL A 102 -6.22 -4.36 16.88
CA VAL A 102 -6.05 -3.16 16.06
C VAL A 102 -7.33 -2.84 15.29
N ASN A 103 -7.59 -1.56 15.02
CA ASN A 103 -8.78 -1.14 14.29
C ASN A 103 -8.61 -1.26 12.78
N ALA A 104 -7.37 -1.13 12.26
CA ALA A 104 -7.02 -1.31 10.87
C ALA A 104 -5.61 -1.86 10.73
N VAL A 105 -5.31 -2.55 9.62
CA VAL A 105 -3.97 -3.01 9.27
C VAL A 105 -3.50 -2.28 8.00
N ILE A 106 -2.34 -1.63 8.08
CA ILE A 106 -1.65 -1.04 6.94
C ILE A 106 -0.57 -2.02 6.46
N GLY A 107 -0.66 -2.42 5.21
CA GLY A 107 0.16 -3.48 4.60
C GLY A 107 -0.72 -4.63 4.03
N ALA A 108 -0.13 -5.75 3.58
CA ALA A 108 1.30 -6.01 3.59
C ALA A 108 2.04 -5.21 2.50
N ALA A 109 3.38 -5.29 2.49
CA ALA A 109 4.18 -4.51 1.55
C ALA A 109 4.18 -5.08 0.13
N SER A 110 4.15 -6.41 -0.02
CA SER A 110 4.13 -7.06 -1.32
C SER A 110 2.81 -7.77 -1.60
N SER A 111 2.47 -7.94 -2.88
CA SER A 111 1.24 -8.61 -3.31
C SER A 111 1.10 -10.00 -2.74
N SER A 112 2.19 -10.81 -2.75
CA SER A 112 2.14 -12.17 -2.20
C SER A 112 1.95 -12.21 -0.69
N MET A 113 2.49 -11.25 0.06
CA MET A 113 2.26 -11.18 1.50
C MET A 113 0.83 -10.70 1.80
N THR A 114 0.29 -9.77 1.01
CA THR A 114 -1.13 -9.38 1.08
C THR A 114 -2.02 -10.59 0.77
N GLN A 115 -1.75 -11.32 -0.32
CA GLN A 115 -2.48 -12.54 -0.68
C GLN A 115 -2.42 -13.62 0.42
N ALA A 116 -1.31 -13.76 1.11
CA ALA A 116 -1.16 -14.71 2.21
C ALA A 116 -1.92 -14.32 3.48
N THR A 117 -2.22 -13.03 3.71
CA THR A 117 -2.70 -12.53 5.01
C THR A 117 -4.11 -11.93 4.99
N TYR A 118 -4.64 -11.54 3.82
CA TYR A 118 -5.91 -10.84 3.74
C TYR A 118 -7.06 -11.63 4.41
N ASP A 119 -7.18 -12.94 4.17
CA ASP A 119 -8.24 -13.78 4.72
C ASP A 119 -8.21 -13.83 6.28
N THR A 120 -7.02 -13.77 6.87
CA THR A 120 -6.86 -13.70 8.33
C THR A 120 -7.34 -12.37 8.90
N ILE A 121 -7.03 -11.27 8.23
CA ILE A 121 -7.33 -9.91 8.69
C ILE A 121 -8.79 -9.58 8.39
N THR A 122 -9.21 -9.67 7.13
CA THR A 122 -10.56 -9.31 6.69
C THR A 122 -11.62 -10.29 7.21
N GLY A 123 -11.28 -11.58 7.31
CA GLY A 123 -12.12 -12.60 7.96
C GLY A 123 -12.35 -12.34 9.45
N SER A 124 -11.53 -11.49 10.08
CA SER A 124 -11.71 -10.98 11.44
C SER A 124 -12.48 -9.65 11.49
N GLU A 125 -13.05 -9.21 10.36
CA GLU A 125 -13.78 -7.95 10.19
C GLU A 125 -12.90 -6.72 10.54
N ILE A 126 -11.61 -6.78 10.21
CA ILE A 126 -10.64 -5.68 10.35
C ILE A 126 -10.28 -5.18 8.94
N THR A 127 -10.33 -3.87 8.74
CA THR A 127 -9.94 -3.25 7.47
C THR A 127 -8.45 -3.41 7.24
N GLN A 128 -8.08 -3.92 6.05
CA GLN A 128 -6.70 -3.95 5.56
C GLN A 128 -6.55 -2.97 4.41
N CYS A 129 -5.54 -2.10 4.45
CA CYS A 129 -5.20 -1.24 3.33
C CYS A 129 -3.74 -1.41 2.94
N SER A 130 -3.47 -1.75 1.67
CA SER A 130 -2.12 -1.78 1.11
C SER A 130 -1.87 -0.61 0.17
N GLY A 131 -0.82 0.15 0.42
CA GLY A 131 -0.37 1.22 -0.48
C GLY A 131 0.75 0.80 -1.42
N SER A 132 1.06 -0.51 -1.52
CA SER A 132 2.17 -1.00 -2.35
C SER A 132 1.94 -2.36 -3.02
N SER A 133 0.80 -3.01 -2.77
CA SER A 133 0.45 -4.28 -3.41
C SER A 133 -0.34 -4.04 -4.70
N THR A 134 0.26 -4.35 -5.84
CA THR A 134 -0.23 -3.97 -7.17
C THR A 134 -0.83 -5.09 -7.99
N SER A 135 -0.69 -6.37 -7.55
CA SER A 135 -1.19 -7.53 -8.32
C SER A 135 -2.67 -7.40 -8.69
N PRO A 136 -3.03 -7.67 -9.96
CA PRO A 136 -4.43 -7.71 -10.41
C PRO A 136 -5.32 -8.69 -9.65
N GLU A 137 -4.76 -9.79 -9.15
CA GLU A 137 -5.52 -10.82 -8.43
C GLU A 137 -6.15 -10.28 -7.14
N LEU A 138 -5.59 -9.22 -6.56
CA LEU A 138 -6.12 -8.59 -5.35
C LEU A 138 -7.46 -7.88 -5.57
N SER A 139 -7.82 -7.52 -6.80
CA SER A 139 -9.13 -6.97 -7.14
C SER A 139 -10.25 -8.01 -7.13
N GLU A 140 -9.93 -9.32 -7.10
CA GLU A 140 -10.88 -10.42 -7.21
C GLU A 140 -10.97 -11.28 -5.94
N ILE A 141 -10.34 -10.87 -4.83
CA ILE A 141 -10.36 -11.61 -3.57
C ILE A 141 -11.72 -11.53 -2.87
N ASP A 142 -12.10 -12.60 -2.17
CA ASP A 142 -13.33 -12.64 -1.34
C ASP A 142 -12.99 -12.14 0.08
N ASP A 143 -12.92 -10.83 0.23
CA ASP A 143 -12.48 -10.12 1.45
C ASP A 143 -13.64 -9.59 2.31
N GLY A 144 -14.90 -9.79 1.86
CA GLY A 144 -16.07 -9.29 2.54
C GLY A 144 -16.21 -7.75 2.53
N GLY A 145 -15.44 -7.05 1.70
CA GLY A 145 -15.40 -5.58 1.58
C GLY A 145 -14.51 -4.92 2.63
N TYR A 146 -13.53 -5.64 3.18
CA TYR A 146 -12.59 -5.12 4.18
C TYR A 146 -11.18 -4.88 3.64
N PHE A 147 -10.89 -5.26 2.39
CA PHE A 147 -9.61 -4.95 1.74
C PHE A 147 -9.72 -3.73 0.84
N PHE A 148 -8.76 -2.82 0.96
CA PHE A 148 -8.61 -1.64 0.12
C PHE A 148 -7.14 -1.48 -0.25
N ARG A 149 -6.88 -0.82 -1.38
CA ARG A 149 -5.54 -0.37 -1.70
C ARG A 149 -5.54 1.02 -2.33
N THR A 150 -4.53 1.80 -2.00
CA THR A 150 -4.24 3.08 -2.63
C THR A 150 -3.14 2.95 -3.67
N ALA A 151 -2.44 1.81 -3.71
CA ALA A 151 -1.60 1.44 -4.84
C ALA A 151 -2.46 1.07 -6.05
N PRO A 152 -2.16 1.59 -7.26
CA PRO A 152 -2.88 1.19 -8.47
C PRO A 152 -2.59 -0.27 -8.83
N SER A 153 -3.56 -0.91 -9.49
CA SER A 153 -3.37 -2.25 -10.06
C SER A 153 -2.36 -2.24 -11.21
N ASP A 154 -1.61 -3.33 -11.37
CA ASP A 154 -0.73 -3.56 -12.52
C ASP A 154 -1.50 -3.61 -13.86
N LEU A 155 -2.84 -3.75 -13.83
CA LEU A 155 -3.69 -3.54 -15.00
C LEU A 155 -3.63 -2.10 -15.54
N MET A 156 -3.19 -1.14 -14.71
CA MET A 156 -2.93 0.24 -15.15
C MET A 156 -1.45 0.44 -15.52
N ALA A 157 -0.53 -0.10 -14.72
CA ALA A 157 0.90 0.06 -14.91
C ALA A 157 1.42 -0.68 -16.16
N GLY A 158 0.94 -1.90 -16.40
CA GLY A 158 1.32 -2.73 -17.55
C GLY A 158 1.12 -2.02 -18.90
N PRO A 159 -0.07 -1.47 -19.19
CA PRO A 159 -0.29 -0.66 -20.37
C PRO A 159 0.63 0.54 -20.50
N VAL A 160 0.92 1.26 -19.43
CA VAL A 160 1.83 2.42 -19.46
C VAL A 160 3.25 1.98 -19.85
N LEU A 161 3.74 0.88 -19.28
CA LEU A 161 5.06 0.31 -19.61
C LEU A 161 5.11 -0.18 -21.07
N ALA A 162 4.10 -0.93 -21.50
CA ALA A 162 4.04 -1.45 -22.87
C ALA A 162 3.98 -0.33 -23.92
N GLN A 163 3.16 0.69 -23.70
CA GLN A 163 3.07 1.87 -24.54
C GLN A 163 4.40 2.64 -24.61
N ARG A 164 5.10 2.73 -23.48
CA ARG A 164 6.44 3.32 -23.42
C ARG A 164 7.44 2.56 -24.30
N ILE A 165 7.48 1.22 -24.19
CA ILE A 165 8.33 0.36 -25.00
C ILE A 165 8.09 0.60 -26.51
N ILE A 166 6.82 0.64 -26.91
CA ILE A 166 6.42 0.89 -28.32
C ILE A 166 6.77 2.31 -28.76
N ALA A 167 6.55 3.31 -27.90
CA ALA A 167 6.87 4.72 -28.20
C ALA A 167 8.39 4.93 -28.42
N ASP A 168 9.24 4.17 -27.75
CA ASP A 168 10.68 4.17 -27.94
C ASP A 168 11.13 3.43 -29.21
N GLY A 169 10.21 2.77 -29.91
CA GLY A 169 10.44 2.15 -31.22
C GLY A 169 10.74 0.68 -31.18
N HIS A 170 10.60 0.00 -30.05
CA HIS A 170 10.82 -1.43 -29.89
C HIS A 170 9.56 -2.20 -30.30
N THR A 171 9.74 -3.29 -31.04
CA THR A 171 8.65 -4.11 -31.57
C THR A 171 8.77 -5.60 -31.25
N SER A 172 9.93 -6.01 -30.70
CA SER A 172 10.17 -7.36 -30.19
C SER A 172 10.61 -7.28 -28.73
N VAL A 173 9.90 -7.96 -27.83
CA VAL A 173 10.06 -7.80 -26.40
C VAL A 173 10.23 -9.15 -25.71
N ALA A 174 11.24 -9.27 -24.86
CA ALA A 174 11.35 -10.36 -23.90
C ALA A 174 10.84 -9.86 -22.54
N ILE A 175 9.91 -10.59 -21.91
CA ILE A 175 9.41 -10.29 -20.58
C ILE A 175 9.97 -11.32 -19.63
N VAL A 176 10.63 -10.86 -18.58
CA VAL A 176 11.18 -11.70 -17.52
C VAL A 176 10.67 -11.19 -16.18
N ALA A 177 10.00 -12.06 -15.43
CA ALA A 177 9.37 -11.69 -14.18
C ALA A 177 9.74 -12.66 -13.05
N ARG A 178 9.71 -12.17 -11.82
CA ARG A 178 9.75 -13.01 -10.64
C ARG A 178 8.48 -13.89 -10.56
N ALA A 179 8.62 -15.13 -10.08
CA ALA A 179 7.53 -16.10 -10.00
C ALA A 179 6.74 -15.95 -8.68
N ASP A 180 6.06 -14.81 -8.51
CA ASP A 180 5.13 -14.56 -7.41
C ASP A 180 3.91 -13.76 -7.92
N ASP A 181 2.97 -13.41 -7.02
CA ASP A 181 1.71 -12.76 -7.40
C ASP A 181 1.94 -11.39 -8.07
N TYR A 182 2.93 -10.62 -7.63
CA TYR A 182 3.32 -9.38 -8.28
C TYR A 182 3.87 -9.62 -9.68
N GLY A 183 4.93 -10.42 -9.79
CA GLY A 183 5.63 -10.61 -11.06
C GLY A 183 4.75 -11.25 -12.14
N THR A 184 3.93 -12.24 -11.79
CA THR A 184 3.06 -12.93 -12.74
C THR A 184 1.89 -12.07 -13.20
N GLY A 185 1.31 -11.30 -12.31
CA GLY A 185 0.23 -10.37 -12.63
C GLY A 185 0.70 -9.25 -13.57
N TYR A 186 1.81 -8.60 -13.22
CA TYR A 186 2.40 -7.53 -14.04
C TYR A 186 2.84 -8.05 -15.42
N LEU A 187 3.51 -9.22 -15.47
CA LEU A 187 3.90 -9.88 -16.73
C LEU A 187 2.71 -10.03 -17.67
N THR A 188 1.59 -10.55 -17.15
CA THR A 188 0.37 -10.76 -17.93
C THR A 188 -0.19 -9.43 -18.47
N ALA A 189 -0.22 -8.39 -17.64
CA ALA A 189 -0.73 -7.08 -18.05
C ALA A 189 0.14 -6.44 -19.16
N VAL A 190 1.47 -6.55 -19.05
CA VAL A 190 2.41 -6.07 -20.10
C VAL A 190 2.25 -6.89 -21.39
N GLU A 191 2.21 -8.21 -21.28
CA GLU A 191 2.08 -9.12 -22.43
C GLU A 191 0.79 -8.88 -23.22
N ASP A 192 -0.33 -8.73 -22.52
CA ASP A 192 -1.64 -8.48 -23.12
C ASP A 192 -1.65 -7.14 -23.87
N GLU A 193 -1.12 -6.07 -23.30
CA GLU A 193 -1.07 -4.78 -23.97
C GLU A 193 -0.08 -4.76 -25.14
N LEU A 194 1.11 -5.37 -25.01
CA LEU A 194 2.05 -5.51 -26.13
C LEU A 194 1.42 -6.26 -27.31
N ASN A 195 0.69 -7.35 -27.04
CA ASN A 195 -0.05 -8.10 -28.05
C ASN A 195 -1.15 -7.25 -28.69
N ALA A 196 -1.88 -6.45 -27.91
CA ALA A 196 -2.91 -5.54 -28.40
C ALA A 196 -2.33 -4.44 -29.30
N LEU A 197 -1.14 -3.94 -28.98
CA LEU A 197 -0.38 -2.96 -29.77
C LEU A 197 0.32 -3.58 -30.99
N GLY A 198 0.33 -4.90 -31.12
CA GLY A 198 0.89 -5.63 -32.28
C GLY A 198 2.42 -5.83 -32.19
N ALA A 199 3.01 -5.74 -31.02
CA ALA A 199 4.38 -6.13 -30.79
C ALA A 199 4.54 -7.66 -30.73
N GLU A 200 5.75 -8.16 -30.98
CA GLU A 200 6.08 -9.57 -30.83
C GLU A 200 6.68 -9.82 -29.43
N VAL A 201 6.00 -10.58 -28.60
CA VAL A 201 6.56 -11.10 -27.34
C VAL A 201 7.38 -12.35 -27.68
N THR A 202 8.71 -12.20 -27.71
CA THR A 202 9.65 -13.27 -28.13
C THR A 202 10.00 -14.21 -26.98
N LEU A 203 9.82 -13.77 -25.73
CA LEU A 203 9.97 -14.54 -24.50
C LEU A 203 9.01 -14.01 -23.46
N SER A 204 8.35 -14.92 -22.76
CA SER A 204 7.58 -14.64 -21.55
C SER A 204 7.93 -15.74 -20.54
N GLU A 205 8.77 -15.39 -19.54
CA GLU A 205 9.35 -16.38 -18.62
C GLU A 205 9.39 -15.82 -17.20
N THR A 206 9.14 -16.69 -16.23
CA THR A 206 9.28 -16.37 -14.81
C THR A 206 10.47 -17.10 -14.19
N TYR A 207 11.06 -16.53 -13.13
CA TYR A 207 12.13 -17.15 -12.37
C TYR A 207 11.78 -17.20 -10.87
N ASP A 208 12.33 -18.17 -10.17
CA ASP A 208 12.19 -18.29 -8.72
C ASP A 208 12.93 -17.13 -8.02
N PRO A 209 12.25 -16.27 -7.23
CA PRO A 209 12.87 -15.12 -6.53
C PRO A 209 14.03 -15.49 -5.61
N ASP A 210 14.03 -16.70 -5.08
CA ASP A 210 15.09 -17.19 -4.20
C ASP A 210 16.31 -17.76 -4.95
N THR A 211 16.25 -17.77 -6.31
CA THR A 211 17.35 -18.31 -7.11
C THR A 211 18.57 -17.42 -7.05
N THR A 212 19.73 -18.04 -6.97
CA THR A 212 21.04 -17.40 -7.18
C THR A 212 21.67 -17.79 -8.52
N ASN A 213 20.94 -18.58 -9.34
CA ASN A 213 21.44 -19.07 -10.62
C ASN A 213 20.46 -18.71 -11.75
N PHE A 214 20.75 -17.66 -12.47
CA PHE A 214 19.95 -17.15 -13.58
C PHE A 214 20.34 -17.73 -14.94
N GLY A 215 21.20 -18.76 -15.01
CA GLY A 215 21.72 -19.28 -16.28
C GLY A 215 20.64 -19.68 -17.28
N ALA A 216 19.54 -20.30 -16.85
CA ALA A 216 18.44 -20.70 -17.75
C ALA A 216 17.70 -19.47 -18.32
N VAL A 217 17.43 -18.47 -17.49
CA VAL A 217 16.78 -17.20 -17.88
C VAL A 217 17.67 -16.44 -18.87
N ILE A 218 18.96 -16.33 -18.57
CA ILE A 218 19.94 -15.67 -19.45
C ILE A 218 20.00 -16.36 -20.82
N ASP A 219 20.04 -17.70 -20.85
CA ASP A 219 20.00 -18.47 -22.10
C ASP A 219 18.70 -18.28 -22.86
N GLY A 220 17.57 -18.08 -22.16
CA GLY A 220 16.26 -17.76 -22.73
C GLY A 220 16.26 -16.41 -23.41
N VAL A 221 16.63 -15.37 -22.67
CA VAL A 221 16.73 -13.97 -23.16
C VAL A 221 17.68 -13.88 -24.35
N PHE A 222 18.85 -14.50 -24.26
CA PHE A 222 19.83 -14.48 -25.37
C PHE A 222 19.27 -15.09 -26.66
N ARG A 223 18.50 -16.18 -26.57
CA ARG A 223 17.85 -16.84 -27.73
C ARG A 223 16.65 -16.09 -28.26
N ALA A 224 16.01 -15.26 -27.45
CA ALA A 224 14.86 -14.46 -27.83
C ALA A 224 15.22 -13.36 -28.84
N GLU A 225 16.48 -12.89 -28.86
CA GLU A 225 16.97 -11.81 -29.75
C GLU A 225 16.02 -10.58 -29.75
N ALA A 226 15.45 -10.23 -28.59
CA ALA A 226 14.48 -9.15 -28.45
C ALA A 226 15.16 -7.76 -28.49
N ASP A 227 14.47 -6.75 -29.03
CA ASP A 227 14.93 -5.34 -29.02
C ASP A 227 14.86 -4.74 -27.62
N ALA A 228 13.92 -5.21 -26.80
CA ALA A 228 13.70 -4.76 -25.44
C ALA A 228 13.54 -5.92 -24.46
N ILE A 229 13.93 -5.70 -23.21
CA ILE A 229 13.72 -6.63 -22.09
C ILE A 229 12.91 -5.89 -21.03
N ALA A 230 11.67 -6.32 -20.79
CA ALA A 230 10.89 -5.90 -19.63
C ALA A 230 11.25 -6.80 -18.45
N LEU A 231 11.86 -6.22 -17.42
CA LEU A 231 12.32 -6.92 -16.22
C LEU A 231 11.45 -6.53 -15.04
N ILE A 232 10.61 -7.46 -14.59
CA ILE A 232 9.66 -7.31 -13.49
C ILE A 232 10.25 -8.04 -12.28
N SER A 233 10.80 -7.28 -11.34
CA SER A 233 11.63 -7.84 -10.28
C SER A 233 11.68 -6.93 -9.07
N PHE A 234 12.20 -7.45 -7.97
CA PHE A 234 12.67 -6.64 -6.84
C PHE A 234 14.21 -6.59 -6.86
N GLU A 235 14.84 -6.35 -5.71
CA GLU A 235 16.30 -6.14 -5.58
C GLU A 235 17.14 -7.28 -6.22
N GLU A 236 16.66 -8.53 -6.19
CA GLU A 236 17.35 -9.68 -6.81
C GLU A 236 17.52 -9.54 -8.33
N GLY A 237 16.62 -8.79 -8.99
CA GLY A 237 16.69 -8.47 -10.41
C GLY A 237 17.92 -7.67 -10.80
N THR A 238 18.50 -6.92 -9.87
CA THR A 238 19.80 -6.23 -10.09
C THR A 238 20.91 -7.22 -10.46
N GLN A 239 20.92 -8.40 -9.82
CA GLN A 239 21.91 -9.44 -10.14
C GLN A 239 21.63 -10.07 -11.51
N LEU A 240 20.36 -10.30 -11.85
CA LEU A 240 19.97 -10.81 -13.16
C LEU A 240 20.32 -9.80 -14.27
N MET A 241 19.96 -8.52 -14.07
CA MET A 241 20.28 -7.44 -15.01
C MET A 241 21.80 -7.32 -15.23
N ALA A 242 22.59 -7.33 -14.16
CA ALA A 242 24.05 -7.30 -14.24
C ALA A 242 24.60 -8.51 -15.03
N ALA A 243 24.06 -9.71 -14.81
CA ALA A 243 24.47 -10.89 -15.54
C ALA A 243 24.07 -10.86 -17.03
N LEU A 244 22.89 -10.33 -17.37
CA LEU A 244 22.48 -10.11 -18.77
C LEU A 244 23.41 -9.10 -19.47
N ILE A 245 23.77 -8.01 -18.81
CA ILE A 245 24.72 -7.02 -19.32
C ILE A 245 26.10 -7.65 -19.61
N GLU A 246 26.55 -8.59 -18.77
CA GLU A 246 27.81 -9.30 -18.98
C GLU A 246 27.80 -10.20 -20.24
N THR A 247 26.62 -10.65 -20.70
CA THR A 247 26.49 -11.43 -21.95
C THR A 247 26.50 -10.57 -23.22
N GLU A 248 26.57 -9.25 -23.08
CA GLU A 248 26.56 -8.29 -24.20
C GLU A 248 25.25 -8.37 -25.03
N VAL A 249 24.11 -8.66 -24.35
CA VAL A 249 22.81 -8.60 -24.99
C VAL A 249 22.55 -7.19 -25.52
N ASP A 250 22.12 -7.08 -26.78
CA ASP A 250 21.86 -5.81 -27.47
C ASP A 250 20.36 -5.47 -27.36
N SER A 251 19.89 -5.29 -26.13
CA SER A 251 18.48 -4.98 -25.84
C SER A 251 18.41 -3.83 -24.85
N THR A 252 17.39 -2.98 -24.99
CA THR A 252 17.09 -1.93 -24.02
C THR A 252 16.32 -2.51 -22.85
N PHE A 253 16.70 -2.17 -21.62
CA PHE A 253 15.97 -2.60 -20.43
C PHE A 253 14.81 -1.67 -20.12
N TYR A 254 13.68 -2.28 -19.75
CA TYR A 254 12.50 -1.62 -19.20
C TYR A 254 12.21 -2.22 -17.83
N LEU A 255 12.09 -1.36 -16.83
CA LEU A 255 11.94 -1.76 -15.42
C LEU A 255 10.57 -1.39 -14.89
N THR A 256 10.23 -1.99 -13.77
CA THR A 256 9.02 -1.68 -13.02
C THR A 256 9.35 -1.04 -11.67
N ASP A 257 8.34 -0.69 -10.91
CA ASP A 257 8.44 -0.10 -9.57
C ASP A 257 9.39 -0.86 -8.63
N GLY A 258 9.39 -2.19 -8.69
CA GLY A 258 10.26 -3.01 -7.84
C GLY A 258 11.76 -2.84 -8.06
N LEU A 259 12.17 -2.20 -9.17
CA LEU A 259 13.55 -1.83 -9.50
C LEU A 259 13.73 -0.31 -9.66
N ASN A 260 12.77 0.49 -9.18
CA ASN A 260 12.88 1.94 -9.16
C ASN A 260 13.81 2.41 -8.03
N ASP A 261 15.10 2.25 -8.25
CA ASP A 261 16.18 2.65 -7.34
C ASP A 261 17.13 3.63 -8.02
N PRO A 262 17.18 4.91 -7.60
CA PRO A 262 18.13 5.88 -8.12
C PRO A 262 19.61 5.47 -7.99
N GLY A 263 19.93 4.56 -7.06
CA GLY A 263 21.28 4.02 -6.86
C GLY A 263 21.61 2.78 -7.71
N LEU A 264 20.69 2.32 -8.56
CA LEU A 264 20.88 1.14 -9.40
C LEU A 264 22.09 1.27 -10.34
N ASP A 265 22.35 2.46 -10.85
CA ASP A 265 23.48 2.76 -11.72
C ASP A 265 24.82 2.54 -10.99
N GLU A 266 24.96 2.97 -9.74
CA GLU A 266 26.17 2.75 -8.94
C GLU A 266 26.43 1.26 -8.70
N THR A 267 25.37 0.49 -8.42
CA THR A 267 25.44 -0.95 -8.18
C THR A 267 25.91 -1.72 -9.43
N ILE A 268 25.48 -1.31 -10.62
CA ILE A 268 25.80 -1.96 -11.89
C ILE A 268 27.08 -1.39 -12.51
N ALA A 269 27.35 -0.08 -12.37
CA ALA A 269 28.47 0.63 -12.99
C ALA A 269 29.87 0.13 -12.55
N ASP A 270 29.97 -0.44 -11.34
CA ASP A 270 31.21 -1.09 -10.88
C ASP A 270 31.72 -2.18 -11.86
N ARG A 271 30.79 -2.75 -12.65
CA ARG A 271 31.10 -3.79 -13.65
C ARG A 271 31.25 -3.23 -15.05
N ARG A 272 30.41 -2.27 -15.43
CA ARG A 272 30.42 -1.66 -16.78
C ARG A 272 29.86 -0.23 -16.70
N PRO A 273 30.69 0.81 -16.76
CA PRO A 273 30.22 2.19 -16.90
C PRO A 273 29.31 2.34 -18.12
N ASP A 274 28.26 3.12 -17.99
CA ASP A 274 27.25 3.37 -19.02
C ASP A 274 26.36 2.15 -19.42
N ALA A 275 26.44 1.01 -18.70
CA ALA A 275 25.75 -0.22 -19.09
C ALA A 275 24.22 -0.13 -19.00
N ILE A 276 23.70 0.74 -18.15
CA ILE A 276 22.25 0.95 -17.98
C ILE A 276 21.75 2.27 -18.59
N VAL A 277 22.63 3.01 -19.26
CA VAL A 277 22.23 4.24 -19.97
C VAL A 277 21.21 3.88 -21.06
N GLY A 278 20.05 4.51 -21.02
CA GLY A 278 18.93 4.21 -21.89
C GLY A 278 17.86 3.30 -21.24
N THR A 279 18.14 2.72 -20.06
CA THR A 279 17.12 1.99 -19.29
C THR A 279 16.02 2.95 -18.86
N THR A 280 14.80 2.54 -19.05
CA THR A 280 13.59 3.30 -18.68
C THR A 280 12.69 2.42 -17.82
N GLY A 281 11.92 3.00 -16.94
CA GLY A 281 10.94 2.23 -16.15
C GLY A 281 9.70 3.04 -15.81
N VAL A 282 8.72 2.35 -15.26
CA VAL A 282 7.43 2.91 -14.84
C VAL A 282 7.15 2.51 -13.42
N ALA A 283 6.77 3.48 -12.58
CA ALA A 283 6.39 3.24 -11.20
C ALA A 283 5.20 4.12 -10.79
N PRO A 284 4.30 3.61 -9.92
CA PRO A 284 3.29 4.45 -9.29
C PRO A 284 3.96 5.61 -8.54
N SER A 285 3.47 6.81 -8.78
CA SER A 285 4.06 8.02 -8.21
C SER A 285 2.99 9.09 -7.98
N ALA A 286 3.42 10.22 -7.47
CA ALA A 286 2.65 11.44 -7.42
C ALA A 286 3.57 12.63 -7.68
N ASP A 287 3.19 13.49 -8.60
CA ASP A 287 3.84 14.81 -8.75
C ASP A 287 3.37 15.72 -7.60
N ASN A 288 3.80 15.40 -6.37
CA ASN A 288 3.42 16.12 -5.16
C ASN A 288 4.66 16.60 -4.39
N PRO A 289 5.30 17.70 -4.84
CA PRO A 289 6.49 18.23 -4.17
C PRO A 289 6.24 18.64 -2.71
N ALA A 290 5.04 19.07 -2.36
CA ALA A 290 4.71 19.48 -1.00
C ALA A 290 4.70 18.28 -0.04
N PHE A 291 4.16 17.15 -0.45
CA PHE A 291 4.22 15.90 0.31
C PHE A 291 5.67 15.44 0.48
N ASN A 292 6.43 15.41 -0.61
CA ASN A 292 7.84 14.98 -0.58
C ASN A 292 8.71 15.88 0.31
N GLU A 293 8.47 17.21 0.33
CA GLU A 293 9.15 18.14 1.22
C GLU A 293 8.77 17.88 2.69
N GLY A 294 7.47 17.66 2.96
CA GLY A 294 6.96 17.37 4.29
C GLY A 294 7.54 16.06 4.86
N LEU A 295 7.48 14.98 4.08
CA LEU A 295 8.02 13.69 4.50
C LEU A 295 9.54 13.73 4.69
N ARG A 296 10.28 14.42 3.81
CA ARG A 296 11.73 14.63 3.99
C ARG A 296 12.07 15.44 5.24
N ALA A 297 11.25 16.41 5.60
CA ALA A 297 11.44 17.16 6.82
C ALA A 297 11.15 16.33 8.07
N PHE A 298 10.17 15.41 7.98
CA PHE A 298 9.78 14.50 9.06
C PHE A 298 10.80 13.35 9.23
N ALA A 299 11.24 12.75 8.14
CA ALA A 299 12.19 11.62 8.08
C ALA A 299 13.43 11.98 7.24
N PRO A 300 14.37 12.80 7.77
CA PRO A 300 15.48 13.37 6.99
C PRO A 300 16.53 12.34 6.54
N ASP A 301 16.53 11.16 7.12
CA ASP A 301 17.44 10.05 6.77
C ASP A 301 16.86 9.15 5.65
N LEU A 302 15.68 9.49 5.12
CA LEU A 302 15.01 8.72 4.08
C LEU A 302 15.40 9.26 2.70
N ASP A 303 16.03 8.43 1.88
CA ASP A 303 16.50 8.78 0.53
C ASP A 303 15.45 8.46 -0.56
N VAL A 304 14.61 7.43 -0.33
CA VAL A 304 13.63 6.92 -1.28
C VAL A 304 12.22 7.06 -0.71
N PHE A 305 11.27 7.51 -1.54
CA PHE A 305 9.88 7.75 -1.16
C PHE A 305 8.89 6.82 -1.87
N GLN A 306 9.36 5.69 -2.38
CA GLN A 306 8.54 4.75 -3.13
C GLN A 306 7.32 4.31 -2.31
N PHE A 307 6.13 4.42 -2.91
CA PHE A 307 4.84 4.16 -2.31
C PHE A 307 4.49 4.99 -1.05
N ALA A 308 5.35 5.90 -0.63
CA ALA A 308 5.07 6.70 0.57
C ALA A 308 3.78 7.55 0.46
N PRO A 309 3.46 8.20 -0.68
CA PRO A 309 2.19 8.90 -0.83
C PRO A 309 0.98 7.97 -0.68
N GLN A 310 1.01 6.80 -1.32
CA GLN A 310 -0.08 5.82 -1.28
C GLN A 310 -0.30 5.27 0.13
N ILE A 311 0.77 4.96 0.85
CA ILE A 311 0.69 4.51 2.25
C ILE A 311 0.14 5.61 3.16
N PHE A 312 0.56 6.84 2.96
CA PHE A 312 0.02 8.00 3.68
C PHE A 312 -1.50 8.11 3.48
N ASP A 313 -1.96 7.89 2.27
CA ASP A 313 -3.37 7.95 1.92
C ASP A 313 -4.18 6.81 2.53
N CYS A 314 -3.64 5.58 2.61
CA CYS A 314 -4.25 4.48 3.35
C CYS A 314 -4.61 4.88 4.79
N VAL A 315 -3.65 5.48 5.50
CA VAL A 315 -3.84 5.91 6.90
C VAL A 315 -4.87 7.03 6.98
N THR A 316 -4.76 8.01 6.08
CA THR A 316 -5.60 9.21 6.09
C THR A 316 -7.05 8.88 5.76
N VAL A 317 -7.29 8.09 4.71
CA VAL A 317 -8.67 7.76 4.28
C VAL A 317 -9.39 6.88 5.30
N ILE A 318 -8.68 5.95 5.97
CA ILE A 318 -9.24 5.15 7.06
C ILE A 318 -9.62 6.04 8.25
N ALA A 319 -8.75 6.96 8.63
CA ALA A 319 -9.04 7.90 9.72
C ALA A 319 -10.23 8.81 9.39
N LEU A 320 -10.36 9.26 8.13
CA LEU A 320 -11.51 10.05 7.68
C LEU A 320 -12.81 9.23 7.66
N ALA A 321 -12.74 7.95 7.26
CA ALA A 321 -13.91 7.06 7.31
C ALA A 321 -14.40 6.85 8.75
N ALA A 322 -13.47 6.74 9.72
CA ALA A 322 -13.82 6.66 11.15
C ALA A 322 -14.48 7.95 11.66
N GLU A 323 -14.00 9.14 11.25
CA GLU A 323 -14.63 10.43 11.54
C GLU A 323 -16.03 10.52 10.92
N ALA A 324 -16.19 10.15 9.65
CA ALA A 324 -17.48 10.17 8.97
C ALA A 324 -18.50 9.20 9.61
N ALA A 325 -18.03 8.07 10.10
CA ALA A 325 -18.83 7.04 10.76
C ALA A 325 -19.15 7.37 12.24
N ASP A 326 -18.50 8.36 12.85
CA ASP A 326 -18.49 8.62 14.31
C ASP A 326 -18.18 7.32 15.10
N SER A 327 -17.25 6.48 14.60
CA SER A 327 -16.94 5.16 15.15
C SER A 327 -15.53 4.68 14.82
N THR A 328 -14.87 4.07 15.81
CA THR A 328 -13.59 3.35 15.60
C THR A 328 -13.77 1.88 15.26
N ASP A 329 -15.00 1.36 15.27
CA ASP A 329 -15.30 -0.04 14.93
C ASP A 329 -15.16 -0.27 13.41
N PRO A 330 -14.26 -1.14 12.94
CA PRO A 330 -14.05 -1.39 11.52
C PRO A 330 -15.33 -1.88 10.80
N ARG A 331 -16.21 -2.58 11.49
CA ARG A 331 -17.51 -3.04 10.95
C ARG A 331 -18.47 -1.90 10.64
N VAL A 332 -18.19 -0.71 11.18
CA VAL A 332 -19.03 0.48 10.98
C VAL A 332 -18.36 1.43 9.99
N TYR A 333 -17.08 1.79 10.21
CA TYR A 333 -16.44 2.79 9.38
C TYR A 333 -16.07 2.27 7.97
N VAL A 334 -15.93 0.95 7.79
CA VAL A 334 -15.54 0.38 6.49
C VAL A 334 -16.51 0.76 5.36
N GLU A 335 -17.80 0.87 5.68
CA GLU A 335 -18.82 1.27 4.70
C GLU A 335 -18.67 2.74 4.24
N HIS A 336 -17.93 3.57 5.00
CA HIS A 336 -17.69 4.97 4.69
C HIS A 336 -16.41 5.21 3.89
N LEU A 337 -15.53 4.22 3.72
CA LEU A 337 -14.29 4.38 2.94
C LEU A 337 -14.55 4.87 1.50
N PRO A 338 -15.49 4.26 0.74
CA PRO A 338 -15.83 4.80 -0.57
C PRO A 338 -16.49 6.19 -0.52
N ASP A 339 -17.27 6.47 0.53
CA ASP A 339 -18.02 7.72 0.64
C ASP A 339 -17.12 8.94 0.86
N VAL A 340 -16.00 8.77 1.57
CA VAL A 340 -15.05 9.86 1.86
C VAL A 340 -14.04 10.13 0.76
N SER A 341 -14.00 9.27 -0.27
CA SER A 341 -12.99 9.30 -1.34
C SER A 341 -13.56 9.45 -2.75
N ARG A 342 -14.88 9.49 -2.92
CA ARG A 342 -15.52 9.52 -4.25
C ARG A 342 -16.08 10.90 -4.59
N PRO A 343 -16.15 11.27 -5.89
CA PRO A 343 -16.81 12.49 -6.37
C PRO A 343 -18.26 12.58 -5.90
N ALA A 344 -18.71 13.80 -5.73
CA ALA A 344 -19.93 14.41 -5.26
C ALA A 344 -19.78 15.04 -3.88
N GLY A 345 -18.73 14.71 -3.12
CA GLY A 345 -18.32 15.42 -1.91
C GLY A 345 -17.62 16.74 -2.21
N THR A 346 -17.27 17.48 -1.17
CA THR A 346 -16.42 18.67 -1.26
C THR A 346 -14.95 18.20 -1.25
N GLU A 347 -14.20 18.56 -2.28
CA GLU A 347 -12.77 18.25 -2.37
C GLU A 347 -12.01 18.80 -1.16
N CYS A 348 -11.15 17.98 -0.57
CA CYS A 348 -10.24 18.35 0.49
C CYS A 348 -8.94 17.52 0.41
N THR A 349 -7.81 18.10 0.83
CA THR A 349 -6.48 17.56 0.58
C THR A 349 -5.67 17.20 1.83
N SER A 350 -6.24 17.39 3.01
CA SER A 350 -5.61 17.05 4.28
C SER A 350 -6.64 16.52 5.28
N PHE A 351 -6.19 15.67 6.20
CA PHE A 351 -7.05 15.18 7.27
C PHE A 351 -7.75 16.31 8.03
N ALA A 352 -7.03 17.37 8.39
CA ALA A 352 -7.59 18.51 9.13
C ALA A 352 -8.70 19.23 8.37
N GLU A 353 -8.48 19.51 7.06
CA GLU A 353 -9.48 20.15 6.21
C GLU A 353 -10.71 19.29 6.02
N CYS A 354 -10.52 18.02 5.68
CA CYS A 354 -11.60 17.06 5.46
C CYS A 354 -12.44 16.87 6.71
N ARG A 355 -11.81 16.69 7.88
CA ARG A 355 -12.51 16.59 9.16
C ARG A 355 -13.32 17.85 9.48
N ASP A 356 -12.76 19.06 9.24
CA ASP A 356 -13.50 20.30 9.47
C ASP A 356 -14.77 20.40 8.59
N LEU A 357 -14.76 19.79 7.37
CA LEU A 357 -15.95 19.69 6.51
C LEU A 357 -16.94 18.65 7.05
N LEU A 358 -16.48 17.48 7.50
CA LEU A 358 -17.31 16.47 8.14
C LEU A 358 -18.01 17.01 9.40
N ASP A 359 -17.28 17.75 10.24
CA ASP A 359 -17.83 18.42 11.45
C ASP A 359 -18.93 19.44 11.10
N GLN A 360 -18.93 19.99 9.88
CA GLN A 360 -19.99 20.88 9.37
C GLN A 360 -21.15 20.10 8.73
N GLY A 361 -21.09 18.76 8.71
CA GLY A 361 -22.09 17.88 8.12
C GLY A 361 -22.06 17.91 6.57
N GLN A 362 -20.91 18.15 5.98
CA GLN A 362 -20.69 18.08 4.53
C GLN A 362 -20.12 16.73 4.14
N ASP A 363 -20.53 16.21 2.98
CA ASP A 363 -19.87 15.09 2.35
C ASP A 363 -18.53 15.56 1.79
N ILE A 364 -17.50 14.73 1.88
CA ILE A 364 -16.14 15.03 1.41
C ILE A 364 -15.73 14.15 0.24
N ASP A 365 -14.73 14.62 -0.49
CA ASP A 365 -14.03 13.94 -1.56
C ASP A 365 -12.52 14.14 -1.31
N TYR A 366 -11.90 13.16 -0.66
CA TYR A 366 -10.50 13.24 -0.26
C TYR A 366 -9.58 13.07 -1.48
N GLN A 367 -8.87 14.14 -1.80
CA GLN A 367 -7.81 14.16 -2.79
C GLN A 367 -6.49 13.88 -2.12
N GLY A 368 -5.94 12.68 -2.33
CA GLY A 368 -4.80 12.16 -1.60
C GLY A 368 -3.46 12.77 -1.96
N ALA A 369 -2.45 12.39 -1.21
CA ALA A 369 -1.06 12.70 -1.52
C ALA A 369 -0.60 12.01 -2.81
N SER A 370 -1.16 10.83 -3.12
CA SER A 370 -0.90 10.05 -4.33
C SER A 370 -1.81 10.41 -5.52
N GLY A 371 -2.78 11.28 -5.33
CA GLY A 371 -3.79 11.68 -6.33
C GLY A 371 -5.21 11.37 -5.87
N ASP A 372 -6.13 11.23 -6.83
CA ASP A 372 -7.52 10.88 -6.57
C ASP A 372 -7.57 9.42 -6.05
N ILE A 373 -8.19 9.22 -4.89
CA ILE A 373 -8.27 7.89 -4.28
C ILE A 373 -9.47 7.09 -4.80
N ASP A 374 -10.53 7.72 -5.21
CA ASP A 374 -11.76 7.17 -5.84
C ASP A 374 -11.86 5.64 -5.87
N PHE A 375 -12.11 5.00 -4.73
CA PHE A 375 -12.23 3.55 -4.66
C PHE A 375 -13.38 3.02 -5.53
N ASP A 376 -13.14 1.98 -6.30
CA ASP A 376 -14.18 1.21 -6.97
C ASP A 376 -14.91 0.26 -5.99
N ASP A 377 -15.74 -0.64 -6.52
CA ASP A 377 -16.49 -1.58 -5.70
C ASP A 377 -15.63 -2.74 -5.16
N ASN A 378 -14.38 -2.86 -5.63
CA ASN A 378 -13.39 -3.84 -5.16
C ASN A 378 -12.38 -3.22 -4.18
N GLY A 379 -12.51 -1.94 -3.85
CA GLY A 379 -11.55 -1.22 -2.99
C GLY A 379 -10.26 -0.79 -3.69
N ASP A 380 -10.28 -0.75 -5.04
CA ASP A 380 -9.16 -0.29 -5.87
C ASP A 380 -9.31 1.18 -6.26
N PRO A 381 -8.22 1.96 -6.39
CA PRO A 381 -8.28 3.28 -6.99
C PRO A 381 -8.62 3.18 -8.48
N THR A 382 -9.47 4.08 -8.98
CA THR A 382 -9.90 4.10 -10.39
C THR A 382 -8.96 4.88 -11.30
N SER A 383 -8.02 5.62 -10.74
CA SER A 383 -7.01 6.40 -11.46
C SER A 383 -5.69 6.38 -10.72
N ALA A 384 -4.61 6.64 -11.44
CA ALA A 384 -3.27 6.77 -10.87
C ALA A 384 -2.35 7.59 -11.76
N THR A 385 -1.36 8.21 -11.16
CA THR A 385 -0.24 8.84 -11.86
C THR A 385 0.97 7.92 -11.79
N PHE A 386 1.63 7.72 -12.92
CA PHE A 386 2.87 6.95 -13.03
C PHE A 386 4.01 7.86 -13.44
N GLU A 387 5.14 7.75 -12.75
CA GLU A 387 6.38 8.34 -13.23
C GLU A 387 7.05 7.43 -14.24
N VAL A 388 7.61 8.05 -15.28
CA VAL A 388 8.51 7.40 -16.24
C VAL A 388 9.93 7.78 -15.83
N PHE A 389 10.62 6.88 -15.13
CA PHE A 389 12.01 7.11 -14.73
C PHE A 389 13.00 6.60 -15.79
N HIS A 390 14.19 7.18 -15.79
CA HIS A 390 15.20 6.91 -16.81
C HIS A 390 16.61 7.00 -16.25
N PHE A 391 17.49 6.15 -16.73
CA PHE A 391 18.93 6.21 -16.46
C PHE A 391 19.63 6.83 -17.66
N GLY A 392 19.83 8.14 -17.60
CA GLY A 392 20.58 8.90 -18.58
C GLY A 392 22.09 8.86 -18.34
N ARG A 393 22.86 9.62 -19.15
CA ARG A 393 24.31 9.75 -18.95
C ARG A 393 24.69 10.56 -17.70
N ASP A 394 23.76 11.39 -17.24
CA ASP A 394 23.95 12.26 -16.07
C ASP A 394 23.34 11.61 -14.80
N GLY A 395 22.89 10.35 -14.88
CA GLY A 395 22.28 9.56 -13.82
C GLY A 395 20.78 9.38 -13.97
N TYR A 396 20.14 9.09 -12.85
CA TYR A 396 18.70 8.89 -12.74
C TYR A 396 17.91 10.21 -12.90
N GLU A 397 16.84 10.20 -13.70
CA GLU A 397 15.93 11.32 -13.89
C GLU A 397 14.50 10.85 -14.14
N ILE A 398 13.51 11.67 -13.81
CA ILE A 398 12.12 11.47 -14.21
C ILE A 398 11.88 12.19 -15.53
N LEU A 399 11.48 11.45 -16.56
CA LEU A 399 11.21 12.00 -17.89
C LEU A 399 9.80 12.60 -18.01
N ASP A 400 8.82 11.95 -17.40
CA ASP A 400 7.41 12.28 -17.59
C ASP A 400 6.57 11.74 -16.43
N TYR A 401 5.37 12.27 -16.27
CA TYR A 401 4.30 11.72 -15.47
C TYR A 401 3.12 11.39 -16.37
N VAL A 402 2.57 10.19 -16.23
CA VAL A 402 1.47 9.67 -17.05
C VAL A 402 0.27 9.41 -16.14
N ASP A 403 -0.80 10.14 -16.37
CA ASP A 403 -2.08 9.86 -15.71
C ASP A 403 -2.80 8.74 -16.46
N TYR A 404 -3.28 7.77 -15.72
CA TYR A 404 -4.06 6.65 -16.22
C TYR A 404 -5.37 6.54 -15.43
N SER A 405 -6.48 6.28 -16.13
CA SER A 405 -7.78 6.03 -15.51
C SER A 405 -8.40 4.78 -16.11
N SER A 406 -8.92 3.91 -15.26
CA SER A 406 -9.70 2.74 -15.65
C SER A 406 -11.16 3.09 -15.98
N ARG A 407 -11.62 4.31 -15.69
CA ARG A 407 -12.94 4.78 -16.10
C ARG A 407 -12.92 5.07 -17.60
N GLU A 408 -13.76 4.34 -18.35
CA GLU A 408 -14.10 4.75 -19.73
C GLU A 408 -14.95 6.03 -19.65
N ASP A 409 -14.58 7.07 -20.43
CA ASP A 409 -15.36 8.31 -20.61
C ASP A 409 -16.74 8.07 -21.29
#